data_5b79a4273cfcba1b3f55b070932a2a28
#
_entry.id   5b79a4273cfcba1b3f55b070932a2a28
#
_cell.length_a   1.000
_cell.length_b   1.000
_cell.length_c   1.000
_cell.angle_alpha   90.00
_cell.angle_beta   90.00
_cell.angle_gamma   90.00
#
_symmetry.space_group_name_H-M   'P 1'
#
loop_
_entity.id
_entity.type
_entity.pdbx_description
1 polymer ?
#
loop_
_entity_poly.entity_id
_entity_poly.type
_entity_poly.pdbx_seq_one_letter_code
_entity_poly.pdbx_strand_id
1 'polypeptide(L)'
;MKLTHSKSLLAFGLLAASLLPAAAAPDADQLLRQMSAKLAAAQGFSFEANRVIDPVLVKGLNLPENAHLVLTVLRPNKIATESTSNGEVRHFYADGQNLSLVDVTKNLYATVPMHTSIDGLVAELDQKYGFTPALAELALSDIYQDIRGKAQSVVYLGEGTDSGGGACHRLALPGKIMDAELWVGVSDQLPKRLITTLKNRSGKPQIKLDFSNWNLAAKTTDNNFAFVPSKGAVKVPMIATAEMEAAQKTNNVTQN
;
A
#
# COMPACT_ATOMS: atom_id res chain seq x y z
N MET A 1 -62.08 67.97 -17.40
CA MET A 1 -60.71 67.58 -17.46
C MET A 1 -60.44 66.79 -16.17
N LYS A 2 -60.50 65.45 -16.24
CA LYS A 2 -60.35 64.57 -15.06
C LYS A 2 -59.02 63.80 -15.23
N LEU A 3 -58.07 64.05 -14.32
CA LEU A 3 -56.83 63.28 -14.24
C LEU A 3 -57.05 61.96 -13.47
N THR A 4 -56.80 60.84 -14.08
CA THR A 4 -56.80 59.52 -13.47
C THR A 4 -55.38 59.19 -13.01
N HIS A 5 -55.23 59.04 -11.71
CA HIS A 5 -53.94 58.53 -11.14
C HIS A 5 -53.89 57.03 -11.22
N SER A 6 -52.90 56.46 -11.98
CA SER A 6 -52.57 55.05 -12.01
C SER A 6 -51.68 54.76 -10.79
N LYS A 7 -52.09 53.86 -9.91
CA LYS A 7 -51.23 53.29 -8.83
C LYS A 7 -50.53 52.05 -9.32
N SER A 8 -49.21 52.14 -9.58
CA SER A 8 -48.36 50.97 -9.84
C SER A 8 -48.02 50.25 -8.51
N LEU A 9 -48.51 49.04 -8.34
CA LEU A 9 -48.06 48.14 -7.28
C LEU A 9 -46.73 47.48 -7.71
N LEU A 10 -45.66 47.84 -7.00
CA LEU A 10 -44.40 47.08 -7.06
C LEU A 10 -44.54 45.82 -6.18
N ALA A 11 -44.62 44.66 -6.79
CA ALA A 11 -44.53 43.38 -6.10
C ALA A 11 -43.05 43.07 -5.80
N PHE A 12 -42.66 43.13 -4.53
CA PHE A 12 -41.37 42.69 -4.02
C PHE A 12 -41.39 41.18 -3.89
N GLY A 13 -40.82 40.47 -4.86
CA GLY A 13 -40.60 39.01 -4.78
C GLY A 13 -39.50 38.68 -3.78
N LEU A 14 -39.86 38.12 -2.63
CA LEU A 14 -38.92 37.55 -1.66
C LEU A 14 -38.30 36.26 -2.29
N LEU A 15 -37.07 36.34 -2.73
CA LEU A 15 -36.28 35.16 -3.13
C LEU A 15 -35.82 34.44 -1.85
N ALA A 16 -36.57 33.42 -1.41
CA ALA A 16 -36.12 32.52 -0.34
C ALA A 16 -34.99 31.64 -0.84
N ALA A 17 -33.75 32.08 -0.58
CA ALA A 17 -32.58 31.22 -0.76
C ALA A 17 -32.64 30.08 0.26
N SER A 18 -33.03 28.89 -0.17
CA SER A 18 -32.94 27.66 0.62
C SER A 18 -31.47 27.36 0.89
N LEU A 19 -31.00 27.65 2.09
CA LEU A 19 -29.72 27.15 2.63
C LEU A 19 -29.86 25.66 2.78
N LEU A 20 -29.35 24.88 1.78
CA LEU A 20 -29.15 23.46 1.94
C LEU A 20 -28.10 23.29 3.02
N PRO A 21 -28.33 22.44 4.05
CA PRO A 21 -27.30 22.13 5.03
C PRO A 21 -26.09 21.55 4.29
N ALA A 22 -24.93 22.16 4.47
CA ALA A 22 -23.66 21.56 3.99
C ALA A 22 -23.52 20.22 4.66
N ALA A 23 -23.46 19.14 3.87
CA ALA A 23 -23.19 17.81 4.41
C ALA A 23 -21.86 17.87 5.18
N ALA A 24 -21.86 17.35 6.42
CA ALA A 24 -20.63 17.26 7.21
C ALA A 24 -19.59 16.44 6.45
N ALA A 25 -18.34 16.89 6.49
CA ALA A 25 -17.24 16.13 5.87
C ALA A 25 -17.18 14.72 6.47
N PRO A 26 -16.90 13.68 5.66
CA PRO A 26 -16.74 12.32 6.15
C PRO A 26 -15.67 12.23 7.26
N ASP A 27 -15.91 11.39 8.25
CA ASP A 27 -14.91 11.09 9.28
C ASP A 27 -13.77 10.26 8.67
N ALA A 28 -12.59 10.87 8.58
CA ALA A 28 -11.42 10.25 7.99
C ALA A 28 -10.96 8.98 8.74
N ASP A 29 -11.03 8.98 10.08
CA ASP A 29 -10.65 7.82 10.89
C ASP A 29 -11.64 6.67 10.68
N GLN A 30 -12.94 7.00 10.56
CA GLN A 30 -13.98 6.00 10.25
C GLN A 30 -13.78 5.38 8.86
N LEU A 31 -13.43 6.18 7.84
CA LEU A 31 -13.13 5.68 6.49
C LEU A 31 -11.93 4.71 6.51
N LEU A 32 -10.87 5.05 7.25
CA LEU A 32 -9.72 4.18 7.43
C LEU A 32 -10.10 2.87 8.13
N ARG A 33 -10.94 2.92 9.19
CA ARG A 33 -11.45 1.72 9.89
C ARG A 33 -12.26 0.83 8.96
N GLN A 34 -13.16 1.40 8.17
CA GLN A 34 -14.01 0.65 7.24
C GLN A 34 -13.19 -0.07 6.17
N MET A 35 -12.23 0.62 5.55
CA MET A 35 -11.30 0.03 4.60
C MET A 35 -10.53 -1.13 5.24
N SER A 36 -9.94 -0.90 6.41
CA SER A 36 -9.14 -1.91 7.14
C SER A 36 -9.98 -3.12 7.52
N ALA A 37 -11.18 -2.91 8.07
CA ALA A 37 -12.11 -3.98 8.44
C ALA A 37 -12.52 -4.82 7.22
N LYS A 38 -12.75 -4.18 6.08
CA LYS A 38 -13.11 -4.88 4.84
C LYS A 38 -12.00 -5.81 4.36
N LEU A 39 -10.75 -5.36 4.37
CA LEU A 39 -9.60 -6.19 4.00
C LEU A 39 -9.34 -7.30 5.02
N ALA A 40 -9.45 -6.98 6.32
CA ALA A 40 -9.26 -7.97 7.39
C ALA A 40 -10.32 -9.09 7.37
N ALA A 41 -11.56 -8.78 6.97
CA ALA A 41 -12.65 -9.76 6.87
C ALA A 41 -12.49 -10.72 5.69
N ALA A 42 -11.69 -10.38 4.67
CA ALA A 42 -11.47 -11.24 3.53
C ALA A 42 -10.57 -12.43 3.89
N GLN A 43 -11.08 -13.65 3.77
CA GLN A 43 -10.33 -14.89 3.98
C GLN A 43 -9.19 -15.04 2.97
N GLY A 44 -9.44 -14.68 1.72
CA GLY A 44 -8.45 -14.62 0.66
C GLY A 44 -8.75 -13.48 -0.28
N PHE A 45 -7.72 -12.84 -0.80
CA PHE A 45 -7.86 -11.76 -1.77
C PHE A 45 -6.62 -11.63 -2.66
N SER A 46 -6.79 -10.96 -3.78
CA SER A 46 -5.68 -10.55 -4.64
C SER A 46 -5.90 -9.14 -5.16
N PHE A 47 -4.83 -8.49 -5.55
CA PHE A 47 -4.85 -7.22 -6.26
C PHE A 47 -3.54 -7.01 -7.05
N GLU A 48 -3.56 -6.03 -7.91
CA GLU A 48 -2.37 -5.53 -8.62
C GLU A 48 -2.06 -4.11 -8.18
N ALA A 49 -0.78 -3.72 -8.28
CA ALA A 49 -0.36 -2.36 -8.03
C ALA A 49 0.75 -1.93 -8.99
N ASN A 50 0.66 -0.71 -9.51
CA ASN A 50 1.76 -0.06 -10.22
C ASN A 50 2.48 0.86 -9.24
N ARG A 51 3.77 0.61 -9.03
CA ARG A 51 4.64 1.39 -8.16
C ARG A 51 5.56 2.28 -8.97
N VAL A 52 5.68 3.54 -8.55
CA VAL A 52 6.67 4.50 -9.06
C VAL A 52 7.49 5.00 -7.88
N ILE A 53 8.80 4.85 -7.96
CA ILE A 53 9.76 5.34 -6.95
C ILE A 53 10.54 6.50 -7.55
N ASP A 54 10.64 7.62 -6.81
CA ASP A 54 11.42 8.78 -7.25
C ASP A 54 12.90 8.41 -7.48
N PRO A 55 13.56 8.97 -8.52
CA PRO A 55 14.93 8.62 -8.91
C PRO A 55 15.94 8.77 -7.79
N VAL A 56 15.77 9.74 -6.90
CA VAL A 56 16.67 9.98 -5.76
C VAL A 56 16.74 8.79 -4.79
N LEU A 57 15.74 7.89 -4.81
CA LEU A 57 15.72 6.66 -4.01
C LEU A 57 16.34 5.48 -4.75
N VAL A 58 16.59 5.60 -6.05
CA VAL A 58 17.11 4.53 -6.91
C VAL A 58 18.59 4.77 -7.15
N LYS A 59 19.45 4.01 -6.48
CA LYS A 59 20.90 4.19 -6.56
C LYS A 59 21.41 4.03 -8.00
N GLY A 60 22.08 5.06 -8.49
CA GLY A 60 22.73 5.06 -9.81
C GLY A 60 21.81 5.34 -11.00
N LEU A 61 20.53 5.67 -10.77
CA LEU A 61 19.58 6.01 -11.81
C LEU A 61 19.06 7.44 -11.61
N ASN A 62 18.89 8.17 -12.74
CA ASN A 62 18.24 9.48 -12.77
C ASN A 62 16.79 9.37 -13.31
N LEU A 63 16.25 8.16 -13.43
CA LEU A 63 14.91 7.89 -13.91
C LEU A 63 14.09 7.24 -12.78
N PRO A 64 12.76 7.50 -12.71
CA PRO A 64 11.88 6.80 -11.78
C PRO A 64 11.95 5.29 -12.01
N GLU A 65 11.97 4.51 -10.91
CA GLU A 65 11.79 3.07 -11.01
C GLU A 65 10.29 2.76 -11.05
N ASN A 66 9.87 2.07 -12.10
CA ASN A 66 8.51 1.56 -12.24
C ASN A 66 8.51 0.06 -11.97
N ALA A 67 7.54 -0.39 -11.18
CA ALA A 67 7.31 -1.82 -10.95
C ALA A 67 5.82 -2.14 -11.03
N HIS A 68 5.51 -3.28 -11.63
CA HIS A 68 4.21 -3.91 -11.54
C HIS A 68 4.26 -4.99 -10.47
N LEU A 69 3.28 -5.00 -9.58
CA LEU A 69 3.18 -5.87 -8.41
C LEU A 69 1.86 -6.63 -8.47
N VAL A 70 1.89 -7.92 -8.19
CA VAL A 70 0.69 -8.74 -7.95
C VAL A 70 0.81 -9.31 -6.56
N LEU A 71 -0.21 -9.16 -5.73
CA LEU A 71 -0.26 -9.73 -4.40
C LEU A 71 -1.46 -10.65 -4.28
N THR A 72 -1.25 -11.84 -3.71
CA THR A 72 -2.27 -12.83 -3.40
C THR A 72 -2.13 -13.27 -1.95
N VAL A 73 -3.25 -13.32 -1.24
CA VAL A 73 -3.33 -13.66 0.19
C VAL A 73 -4.32 -14.79 0.40
N LEU A 74 -3.98 -15.71 1.28
CA LEU A 74 -4.90 -16.65 1.91
C LEU A 74 -4.58 -16.72 3.40
N ARG A 75 -5.48 -16.17 4.21
CA ARG A 75 -5.32 -16.15 5.67
C ARG A 75 -5.41 -17.57 6.25
N PRO A 76 -4.72 -17.88 7.36
CA PRO A 76 -4.00 -16.90 8.20
C PRO A 76 -2.52 -16.73 7.86
N ASN A 77 -1.91 -17.53 6.99
CA ASN A 77 -0.46 -17.68 6.91
C ASN A 77 0.12 -17.83 5.50
N LYS A 78 -0.66 -17.52 4.45
CA LYS A 78 -0.17 -17.65 3.07
C LYS A 78 -0.24 -16.32 2.35
N ILE A 79 0.88 -15.96 1.73
CA ILE A 79 1.00 -14.73 0.92
C ILE A 79 2.00 -14.98 -0.21
N ALA A 80 1.65 -14.51 -1.39
CA ALA A 80 2.55 -14.48 -2.53
C ALA A 80 2.58 -13.08 -3.14
N THR A 81 3.78 -12.61 -3.50
CA THR A 81 3.95 -11.39 -4.28
C THR A 81 4.82 -11.67 -5.49
N GLU A 82 4.42 -11.10 -6.62
CA GLU A 82 5.21 -11.06 -7.84
C GLU A 82 5.54 -9.60 -8.15
N SER A 83 6.76 -9.32 -8.54
CA SER A 83 7.23 -7.98 -8.87
C SER A 83 8.01 -8.01 -10.16
N THR A 84 7.62 -7.18 -11.11
CA THR A 84 8.36 -6.95 -12.36
C THR A 84 8.80 -5.50 -12.42
N SER A 85 10.11 -5.25 -12.50
CA SER A 85 10.70 -3.93 -12.58
C SER A 85 11.93 -3.96 -13.50
N ASN A 86 11.98 -3.08 -14.50
CA ASN A 86 13.12 -2.93 -15.42
C ASN A 86 13.62 -4.26 -16.02
N GLY A 87 12.69 -5.18 -16.31
CA GLY A 87 13.01 -6.52 -16.86
C GLY A 87 13.46 -7.55 -15.80
N GLU A 88 13.62 -7.15 -14.54
CA GLU A 88 13.83 -8.09 -13.43
C GLU A 88 12.48 -8.58 -12.89
N VAL A 89 12.39 -9.89 -12.67
CA VAL A 89 11.21 -10.55 -12.11
C VAL A 89 11.61 -11.21 -10.78
N ARG A 90 10.90 -10.84 -9.73
CA ARG A 90 11.12 -11.37 -8.39
C ARG A 90 9.80 -11.82 -7.79
N HIS A 91 9.86 -12.98 -7.13
CA HIS A 91 8.71 -13.53 -6.42
C HIS A 91 9.05 -13.73 -4.93
N PHE A 92 8.03 -13.61 -4.13
CA PHE A 92 8.02 -13.91 -2.71
C PHE A 92 6.86 -14.89 -2.45
N TYR A 93 7.14 -16.00 -1.77
CA TYR A 93 6.15 -16.98 -1.41
C TYR A 93 6.25 -17.32 0.07
N ALA A 94 5.13 -17.30 0.78
CA ALA A 94 4.99 -17.92 2.09
C ALA A 94 3.79 -18.88 2.03
N ASP A 95 4.04 -20.17 2.23
CA ASP A 95 3.04 -21.24 2.14
C ASP A 95 2.52 -21.69 3.52
N GLY A 96 2.95 -21.01 4.58
CA GLY A 96 2.64 -21.34 5.98
C GLY A 96 3.62 -22.33 6.61
N GLN A 97 4.58 -22.87 5.85
CA GLN A 97 5.65 -23.74 6.31
C GLN A 97 7.02 -23.16 5.97
N ASN A 98 7.15 -22.56 4.80
CA ASN A 98 8.38 -22.01 4.29
C ASN A 98 8.12 -20.60 3.73
N LEU A 99 9.17 -19.82 3.79
CA LEU A 99 9.34 -18.59 3.06
C LEU A 99 10.33 -18.81 1.93
N SER A 100 9.99 -18.36 0.72
CA SER A 100 10.89 -18.41 -0.44
C SER A 100 10.99 -17.05 -1.11
N LEU A 101 12.22 -16.56 -1.31
CA LEU A 101 12.56 -15.42 -2.14
C LEU A 101 13.15 -15.93 -3.44
N VAL A 102 12.66 -15.44 -4.58
CA VAL A 102 13.07 -15.93 -5.90
C VAL A 102 13.44 -14.74 -6.78
N ASP A 103 14.64 -14.72 -7.29
CA ASP A 103 15.05 -13.88 -8.41
C ASP A 103 14.93 -14.73 -9.68
N VAL A 104 13.81 -14.61 -10.36
CA VAL A 104 13.50 -15.41 -11.57
C VAL A 104 14.46 -15.08 -12.68
N THR A 105 14.83 -13.80 -12.83
CA THR A 105 15.72 -13.32 -13.90
C THR A 105 17.12 -13.90 -13.77
N LYS A 106 17.61 -14.07 -12.52
CA LYS A 106 18.94 -14.63 -12.25
C LYS A 106 18.92 -16.14 -11.95
N ASN A 107 17.71 -16.72 -11.91
CA ASN A 107 17.49 -18.12 -11.54
C ASN A 107 18.08 -18.48 -10.16
N LEU A 108 17.90 -17.54 -9.18
CA LEU A 108 18.35 -17.68 -7.80
C LEU A 108 17.17 -17.80 -6.86
N TYR A 109 17.32 -18.54 -5.76
CA TYR A 109 16.32 -18.55 -4.71
C TYR A 109 16.93 -18.76 -3.32
N ALA A 110 16.23 -18.25 -2.31
CA ALA A 110 16.47 -18.56 -0.90
C ALA A 110 15.17 -19.12 -0.31
N THR A 111 15.29 -20.16 0.50
CA THR A 111 14.12 -20.72 1.24
C THR A 111 14.54 -20.98 2.67
N VAL A 112 13.72 -20.53 3.61
CA VAL A 112 13.86 -20.74 5.05
C VAL A 112 12.54 -21.25 5.64
N PRO A 113 12.56 -22.10 6.67
CA PRO A 113 11.38 -22.46 7.43
C PRO A 113 10.75 -21.21 8.07
N MET A 114 9.42 -21.10 7.99
CA MET A 114 8.65 -19.96 8.54
C MET A 114 7.25 -20.43 8.88
N HIS A 115 7.03 -20.76 10.15
CA HIS A 115 5.76 -21.33 10.66
C HIS A 115 5.02 -20.29 11.50
N THR A 116 4.43 -19.29 10.84
CA THR A 116 3.77 -18.19 11.55
C THR A 116 2.59 -17.65 10.75
N SER A 117 1.78 -16.80 11.37
CA SER A 117 0.75 -16.02 10.66
C SER A 117 1.40 -14.97 9.75
N ILE A 118 0.60 -14.32 8.89
CA ILE A 118 1.07 -13.20 8.06
C ILE A 118 1.60 -12.07 8.94
N ASP A 119 0.95 -11.76 10.07
CA ASP A 119 1.42 -10.74 11.02
C ASP A 119 2.79 -11.10 11.60
N GLY A 120 2.95 -12.35 12.04
CA GLY A 120 4.24 -12.84 12.54
C GLY A 120 5.32 -12.88 11.45
N LEU A 121 4.96 -13.24 10.23
CA LEU A 121 5.85 -13.23 9.08
C LEU A 121 6.41 -11.81 8.81
N VAL A 122 5.53 -10.81 8.75
CA VAL A 122 5.92 -9.41 8.54
C VAL A 122 6.83 -8.92 9.65
N ALA A 123 6.48 -9.21 10.90
CA ALA A 123 7.28 -8.83 12.07
C ALA A 123 8.66 -9.51 12.09
N GLU A 124 8.73 -10.82 11.81
CA GLU A 124 9.99 -11.57 11.80
C GLU A 124 10.91 -11.14 10.67
N LEU A 125 10.36 -10.85 9.48
CA LEU A 125 11.15 -10.38 8.34
C LEU A 125 11.75 -9.00 8.60
N ASP A 126 10.97 -8.07 9.15
CA ASP A 126 11.46 -6.75 9.54
C ASP A 126 12.55 -6.86 10.60
N GLN A 127 12.31 -7.60 11.67
CA GLN A 127 13.23 -7.73 12.80
C GLN A 127 14.52 -8.47 12.44
N LYS A 128 14.44 -9.60 11.73
CA LYS A 128 15.56 -10.48 11.49
C LYS A 128 16.35 -10.14 10.23
N TYR A 129 15.65 -9.68 9.20
CA TYR A 129 16.23 -9.47 7.87
C TYR A 129 16.16 -8.01 7.41
N GLY A 130 15.49 -7.13 8.18
CA GLY A 130 15.43 -5.69 7.92
C GLY A 130 14.63 -5.32 6.66
N PHE A 131 13.67 -6.15 6.25
CA PHE A 131 12.78 -5.84 5.15
C PHE A 131 11.36 -6.36 5.38
N THR A 132 10.39 -5.70 4.73
CA THR A 132 9.00 -6.16 4.64
C THR A 132 8.67 -6.42 3.18
N PRO A 133 8.00 -7.55 2.84
CA PRO A 133 7.54 -7.78 1.48
C PRO A 133 6.62 -6.65 1.03
N ALA A 134 6.78 -6.22 -0.21
CA ALA A 134 6.00 -5.12 -0.75
C ALA A 134 4.49 -5.35 -0.57
N LEU A 135 3.81 -4.39 0.05
CA LEU A 135 2.35 -4.38 0.26
C LEU A 135 1.82 -5.44 1.25
N ALA A 136 2.70 -6.19 1.93
CA ALA A 136 2.29 -7.21 2.91
C ALA A 136 1.53 -6.61 4.09
N GLU A 137 1.70 -5.32 4.39
CA GLU A 137 0.96 -4.60 5.43
C GLU A 137 -0.55 -4.57 5.15
N LEU A 138 -0.98 -4.64 3.88
CA LEU A 138 -2.40 -4.76 3.52
C LEU A 138 -2.99 -6.14 3.82
N ALA A 139 -2.14 -7.12 4.15
CA ALA A 139 -2.55 -8.47 4.55
C ALA A 139 -2.56 -8.69 6.07
N LEU A 140 -2.14 -7.72 6.89
CA LEU A 140 -2.18 -7.80 8.35
C LEU A 140 -3.61 -8.02 8.87
N SER A 141 -3.73 -8.65 10.01
CA SER A 141 -5.02 -8.87 10.67
C SER A 141 -5.64 -7.57 11.19
N ASP A 142 -4.81 -6.60 11.60
CA ASP A 142 -5.23 -5.28 12.05
C ASP A 142 -4.46 -4.15 11.33
N ILE A 143 -4.85 -3.92 10.07
CA ILE A 143 -4.28 -2.87 9.22
C ILE A 143 -4.51 -1.48 9.84
N TYR A 144 -5.67 -1.28 10.50
CA TYR A 144 -5.99 0.01 11.12
C TYR A 144 -4.98 0.35 12.22
N GLN A 145 -4.69 -0.58 13.13
CA GLN A 145 -3.72 -0.34 14.21
C GLN A 145 -2.30 -0.18 13.67
N ASP A 146 -1.89 -0.92 12.64
CA ASP A 146 -0.59 -0.75 12.01
C ASP A 146 -0.42 0.68 11.45
N ILE A 147 -1.41 1.17 10.70
CA ILE A 147 -1.40 2.54 10.16
C ILE A 147 -1.44 3.57 11.30
N ARG A 148 -2.30 3.39 12.30
CA ARG A 148 -2.43 4.32 13.44
C ARG A 148 -1.17 4.37 14.31
N GLY A 149 -0.44 3.29 14.42
CA GLY A 149 0.85 3.25 15.11
C GLY A 149 1.94 4.09 14.43
N LYS A 150 1.84 4.26 13.12
CA LYS A 150 2.78 5.03 12.29
C LYS A 150 2.32 6.48 12.06
N ALA A 151 1.01 6.73 11.99
CA ALA A 151 0.43 8.04 11.72
C ALA A 151 0.09 8.80 13.01
N GLN A 152 0.42 10.10 13.06
CA GLN A 152 0.06 10.99 14.17
C GLN A 152 -1.41 11.37 14.17
N SER A 153 -2.02 11.47 12.99
CA SER A 153 -3.44 11.78 12.79
C SER A 153 -3.93 11.19 11.48
N VAL A 154 -5.26 11.19 11.30
CA VAL A 154 -5.93 10.91 10.03
C VAL A 154 -6.75 12.13 9.66
N VAL A 155 -6.50 12.73 8.51
CA VAL A 155 -7.12 13.99 8.07
C VAL A 155 -7.81 13.78 6.74
N TYR A 156 -9.07 14.22 6.62
CA TYR A 156 -9.80 14.19 5.37
C TYR A 156 -9.35 15.34 4.46
N LEU A 157 -8.92 15.02 3.25
CA LEU A 157 -8.46 15.99 2.24
C LEU A 157 -9.51 16.33 1.18
N GLY A 158 -10.71 15.75 1.27
CA GLY A 158 -11.74 15.88 0.25
C GLY A 158 -11.81 14.67 -0.68
N GLU A 159 -12.53 14.81 -1.77
CA GLU A 159 -12.68 13.78 -2.79
C GLU A 159 -11.63 13.91 -3.89
N GLY A 160 -11.44 12.83 -4.65
CA GLY A 160 -10.59 12.76 -5.82
C GLY A 160 -11.10 11.68 -6.76
N THR A 161 -10.40 11.52 -7.89
CA THR A 161 -10.73 10.50 -8.90
C THR A 161 -9.49 9.64 -9.14
N ASP A 162 -9.63 8.33 -9.02
CA ASP A 162 -8.53 7.40 -9.30
C ASP A 162 -8.21 7.32 -10.80
N SER A 163 -7.18 6.56 -11.16
CA SER A 163 -6.75 6.38 -12.56
C SER A 163 -7.79 5.69 -13.43
N GLY A 164 -8.75 4.97 -12.85
CA GLY A 164 -9.86 4.32 -13.55
C GLY A 164 -11.12 5.20 -13.64
N GLY A 165 -11.11 6.44 -13.14
CA GLY A 165 -12.24 7.36 -13.12
C GLY A 165 -13.19 7.16 -11.93
N GLY A 166 -12.83 6.32 -10.96
CA GLY A 166 -13.62 6.06 -9.75
C GLY A 166 -13.49 7.16 -8.72
N ALA A 167 -14.60 7.55 -8.07
CA ALA A 167 -14.59 8.50 -6.96
C ALA A 167 -13.89 7.92 -5.73
N CYS A 168 -13.04 8.72 -5.08
CA CYS A 168 -12.27 8.34 -3.92
C CYS A 168 -12.32 9.39 -2.82
N HIS A 169 -12.32 8.94 -1.56
CA HIS A 169 -11.98 9.76 -0.41
C HIS A 169 -10.46 9.83 -0.27
N ARG A 170 -9.92 11.02 -0.04
CA ARG A 170 -8.49 11.23 0.16
C ARG A 170 -8.20 11.48 1.63
N LEU A 171 -7.27 10.70 2.19
CA LEU A 171 -6.88 10.74 3.60
C LEU A 171 -5.40 11.09 3.71
N ALA A 172 -5.06 12.13 4.48
CA ALA A 172 -3.66 12.38 4.86
C ALA A 172 -3.35 11.65 6.17
N LEU A 173 -2.19 11.04 6.22
CA LEU A 173 -1.64 10.26 7.31
C LEU A 173 -0.24 10.82 7.65
N PRO A 174 -0.16 12.00 8.30
CA PRO A 174 1.13 12.58 8.69
C PRO A 174 1.80 11.68 9.74
N GLY A 175 3.06 11.34 9.53
CA GLY A 175 3.88 10.55 10.43
C GLY A 175 5.16 11.27 10.83
N LYS A 176 5.97 10.67 11.70
CA LYS A 176 7.25 11.27 12.16
C LYS A 176 8.32 11.24 11.06
N ILE A 177 8.46 10.12 10.38
CA ILE A 177 9.51 9.85 9.40
C ILE A 177 8.99 10.04 7.97
N MET A 178 7.73 9.71 7.73
CA MET A 178 7.06 9.81 6.45
C MET A 178 5.65 10.36 6.63
N ASP A 179 5.16 11.03 5.59
CA ASP A 179 3.74 11.34 5.43
C ASP A 179 3.17 10.41 4.37
N ALA A 180 1.92 10.01 4.52
CA ALA A 180 1.22 9.25 3.49
C ALA A 180 -0.10 9.93 3.10
N GLU A 181 -0.48 9.79 1.84
CA GLU A 181 -1.80 10.11 1.31
C GLU A 181 -2.42 8.83 0.78
N LEU A 182 -3.53 8.42 1.40
CA LEU A 182 -4.27 7.21 1.02
C LEU A 182 -5.58 7.59 0.36
N TRP A 183 -5.85 7.01 -0.80
CA TRP A 183 -7.11 7.18 -1.52
C TRP A 183 -7.92 5.90 -1.37
N VAL A 184 -9.15 6.04 -0.88
CA VAL A 184 -10.08 4.93 -0.63
C VAL A 184 -11.29 5.11 -1.53
N GLY A 185 -11.61 4.09 -2.32
CA GLY A 185 -12.76 4.11 -3.22
C GLY A 185 -14.08 4.33 -2.47
N VAL A 186 -14.91 5.27 -2.97
CA VAL A 186 -16.21 5.58 -2.36
C VAL A 186 -17.16 4.37 -2.43
N SER A 187 -17.19 3.69 -3.56
CA SER A 187 -18.13 2.60 -3.82
C SER A 187 -17.72 1.27 -3.19
N ASP A 188 -16.42 0.98 -3.14
CA ASP A 188 -15.90 -0.33 -2.74
C ASP A 188 -15.05 -0.31 -1.47
N GLN A 189 -14.76 0.87 -0.91
CA GLN A 189 -13.95 1.04 0.31
C GLN A 189 -12.58 0.34 0.24
N LEU A 190 -12.00 0.22 -0.95
CA LEU A 190 -10.70 -0.41 -1.16
C LEU A 190 -9.63 0.65 -1.46
N PRO A 191 -8.36 0.39 -1.11
CA PRO A 191 -7.26 1.26 -1.50
C PRO A 191 -7.20 1.44 -3.01
N LYS A 192 -7.09 2.69 -3.50
CA LYS A 192 -6.94 3.02 -4.92
C LYS A 192 -5.58 3.63 -5.21
N ARG A 193 -5.06 4.41 -4.28
CA ARG A 193 -3.74 5.03 -4.38
C ARG A 193 -3.12 5.21 -3.00
N LEU A 194 -1.81 5.04 -2.94
CA LEU A 194 -1.01 5.41 -1.78
C LEU A 194 0.20 6.21 -2.26
N ILE A 195 0.39 7.40 -1.69
CA ILE A 195 1.58 8.21 -1.93
C ILE A 195 2.30 8.35 -0.60
N THR A 196 3.53 7.87 -0.52
CA THR A 196 4.37 8.01 0.67
C THR A 196 5.47 9.03 0.39
N THR A 197 5.64 10.03 1.25
CA THR A 197 6.67 11.06 1.17
C THR A 197 7.67 10.87 2.31
N LEU A 198 8.94 10.62 2.01
CA LEU A 198 9.99 10.40 2.99
C LEU A 198 10.55 11.73 3.50
N LYS A 199 10.20 12.13 4.73
CA LYS A 199 10.55 13.44 5.32
C LYS A 199 12.03 13.56 5.73
N ASN A 200 12.65 12.44 6.05
CA ASN A 200 14.05 12.34 6.50
C ASN A 200 15.06 12.24 5.34
N ARG A 201 14.61 12.35 4.09
CA ARG A 201 15.46 12.35 2.90
C ARG A 201 15.44 13.70 2.23
N SER A 202 16.61 14.15 1.73
CA SER A 202 16.72 15.38 0.93
C SER A 202 15.81 15.30 -0.30
N GLY A 203 15.14 16.41 -0.62
CA GLY A 203 14.17 16.47 -1.71
C GLY A 203 12.83 15.82 -1.41
N LYS A 204 12.64 15.23 -0.21
CA LYS A 204 11.39 14.56 0.21
C LYS A 204 10.82 13.65 -0.88
N PRO A 205 11.59 12.63 -1.32
CA PRO A 205 11.20 11.77 -2.42
C PRO A 205 9.95 10.98 -2.10
N GLN A 206 9.23 10.59 -3.16
CA GLN A 206 7.96 9.90 -3.06
C GLN A 206 8.03 8.48 -3.61
N ILE A 207 7.20 7.63 -3.02
CA ILE A 207 6.82 6.32 -3.56
C ILE A 207 5.31 6.39 -3.81
N LYS A 208 4.90 6.13 -5.04
CA LYS A 208 3.49 6.14 -5.45
C LYS A 208 3.06 4.73 -5.82
N LEU A 209 1.88 4.35 -5.38
CA LEU A 209 1.23 3.07 -5.68
C LEU A 209 -0.17 3.35 -6.19
N ASP A 210 -0.50 2.84 -7.36
CA ASP A 210 -1.86 2.80 -7.89
C ASP A 210 -2.35 1.35 -7.87
N PHE A 211 -3.45 1.09 -7.13
CA PHE A 211 -4.02 -0.23 -6.94
C PHE A 211 -5.14 -0.51 -7.95
N SER A 212 -5.18 -1.72 -8.45
CA SER A 212 -6.19 -2.18 -9.41
C SER A 212 -6.53 -3.66 -9.22
N ASN A 213 -7.51 -4.14 -9.96
CA ASN A 213 -7.87 -5.57 -10.05
C ASN A 213 -8.11 -6.27 -8.71
N TRP A 214 -8.71 -5.53 -7.75
CA TRP A 214 -9.08 -6.09 -6.45
C TRP A 214 -10.06 -7.25 -6.60
N ASN A 215 -9.74 -8.39 -6.00
CA ASN A 215 -10.60 -9.55 -5.92
C ASN A 215 -10.64 -10.09 -4.48
N LEU A 216 -11.68 -9.75 -3.71
CA LEU A 216 -11.86 -10.19 -2.31
C LEU A 216 -12.44 -11.62 -2.18
N ALA A 217 -12.71 -12.28 -3.30
CA ALA A 217 -13.16 -13.66 -3.37
C ALA A 217 -12.22 -14.50 -4.24
N ALA A 218 -10.92 -14.21 -4.18
CA ALA A 218 -9.92 -14.92 -4.95
C ALA A 218 -9.94 -16.42 -4.62
N LYS A 219 -10.21 -17.26 -5.64
CA LYS A 219 -10.13 -18.71 -5.52
C LYS A 219 -8.66 -19.12 -5.58
N THR A 220 -8.05 -19.25 -4.41
CA THR A 220 -6.66 -19.66 -4.26
C THR A 220 -6.57 -21.11 -3.84
N THR A 221 -5.52 -21.78 -4.29
CA THR A 221 -5.11 -23.11 -3.87
C THR A 221 -3.71 -23.04 -3.25
N ASP A 222 -3.28 -24.08 -2.59
CA ASP A 222 -1.93 -24.13 -2.00
C ASP A 222 -0.83 -23.90 -3.03
N ASN A 223 -1.06 -24.29 -4.28
CA ASN A 223 -0.11 -24.09 -5.37
C ASN A 223 0.17 -22.61 -5.70
N ASN A 224 -0.73 -21.71 -5.34
CA ASN A 224 -0.50 -20.26 -5.53
C ASN A 224 0.59 -19.71 -4.59
N PHE A 225 0.90 -20.44 -3.52
CA PHE A 225 1.83 -20.01 -2.47
C PHE A 225 3.06 -20.88 -2.36
N ALA A 226 3.07 -22.04 -3.02
CA ALA A 226 4.16 -22.99 -2.99
C ALA A 226 5.22 -22.62 -4.04
N PHE A 227 6.48 -22.62 -3.63
CA PHE A 227 7.60 -22.46 -4.54
C PHE A 227 8.22 -23.81 -4.89
N VAL A 228 8.38 -24.06 -6.18
CA VAL A 228 9.15 -25.21 -6.70
C VAL A 228 10.30 -24.65 -7.53
N PRO A 229 11.58 -24.97 -7.20
CA PRO A 229 12.72 -24.49 -7.96
C PRO A 229 12.66 -24.93 -9.42
N SER A 230 12.90 -24.01 -10.35
CA SER A 230 13.03 -24.31 -11.77
C SER A 230 14.32 -25.10 -12.04
N LYS A 231 14.39 -25.73 -13.21
CA LYS A 231 15.60 -26.47 -13.63
C LYS A 231 16.81 -25.53 -13.64
N GLY A 232 17.86 -25.93 -12.92
CA GLY A 232 19.09 -25.16 -12.82
C GLY A 232 19.05 -23.97 -11.88
N ALA A 233 17.97 -23.80 -11.10
CA ALA A 233 17.92 -22.77 -10.08
C ALA A 233 18.96 -23.00 -8.98
N VAL A 234 19.65 -21.94 -8.58
CA VAL A 234 20.70 -21.99 -7.56
C VAL A 234 20.16 -21.49 -6.23
N LYS A 235 20.29 -22.33 -5.20
CA LYS A 235 19.93 -21.93 -3.83
C LYS A 235 21.04 -21.06 -3.24
N VAL A 236 20.64 -19.90 -2.70
CA VAL A 236 21.52 -19.00 -1.96
C VAL A 236 21.07 -18.88 -0.52
N PRO A 237 21.96 -18.56 0.44
CA PRO A 237 21.58 -18.36 1.82
C PRO A 237 20.75 -17.06 1.97
N MET A 238 19.80 -17.07 2.89
CA MET A 238 19.14 -15.87 3.39
C MET A 238 19.86 -15.44 4.67
N ILE A 239 20.60 -14.33 4.61
CA ILE A 239 21.48 -13.88 5.69
C ILE A 239 20.75 -12.86 6.56
N ALA A 240 20.74 -13.06 7.87
CA ALA A 240 20.17 -12.11 8.82
C ALA A 240 21.00 -10.82 8.89
N THR A 241 20.34 -9.69 9.17
CA THR A 241 21.00 -8.37 9.26
C THR A 241 22.15 -8.37 10.26
N ALA A 242 21.98 -9.00 11.43
CA ALA A 242 23.02 -9.10 12.44
C ALA A 242 24.28 -9.88 11.95
N GLU A 243 24.08 -10.92 11.12
CA GLU A 243 25.19 -11.69 10.53
C GLU A 243 25.94 -10.86 9.48
N MET A 244 25.22 -10.06 8.68
CA MET A 244 25.82 -9.13 7.71
C MET A 244 26.66 -8.06 8.41
N GLU A 245 26.16 -7.47 9.48
CA GLU A 245 26.88 -6.48 10.28
C GLU A 245 28.14 -7.06 10.94
N ALA A 246 28.02 -8.28 11.47
CA ALA A 246 29.17 -8.98 12.05
C ALA A 246 30.27 -9.26 11.02
N ALA A 247 29.90 -9.72 9.83
CA ALA A 247 30.84 -9.96 8.73
C ALA A 247 31.52 -8.66 8.25
N GLN A 248 30.79 -7.54 8.18
CA GLN A 248 31.36 -6.24 7.81
C GLN A 248 32.36 -5.73 8.86
N LYS A 249 32.07 -5.87 10.16
CA LYS A 249 32.99 -5.51 11.25
C LYS A 249 34.29 -6.32 11.18
N THR A 250 34.20 -7.61 10.92
CA THR A 250 35.37 -8.50 10.81
C THR A 250 36.25 -8.09 9.61
N ASN A 251 35.65 -7.80 8.45
CA ASN A 251 36.40 -7.37 7.27
C ASN A 251 37.11 -6.02 7.47
N ASN A 252 36.51 -5.07 8.20
CA ASN A 252 37.12 -3.78 8.50
C ASN A 252 38.28 -3.88 9.50
N VAL A 253 38.26 -4.86 10.41
CA VAL A 253 39.36 -5.10 11.36
C VAL A 253 40.57 -5.74 10.67
N THR A 254 40.36 -6.51 9.61
CA THR A 254 41.44 -7.22 8.88
C THR A 254 42.15 -6.33 7.86
N GLN A 255 41.60 -5.12 7.57
CA GLN A 255 42.18 -4.17 6.61
C GLN A 255 42.96 -3.01 7.27
N ASN A 256 43.03 -2.95 8.59
CA ASN A 256 43.83 -2.03 9.39
C ASN A 256 45.01 -2.78 10.04
#